data_c62f4bd3882d2b01ee8bbe8e1cc91cf5
#
_entry.id   c62f4bd3882d2b01ee8bbe8e1cc91cf5
#
_cell.length_a   1.000
_cell.length_b   1.000
_cell.length_c   1.000
_cell.angle_alpha   90.00
_cell.angle_beta   90.00
_cell.angle_gamma   90.00
#
_symmetry.space_group_name_H-M   'P 1'
#
loop_
_entity.id
_entity.type
_entity.pdbx_description
1 polymer ?
#
loop_
_entity_poly.entity_id
_entity_poly.type
_entity_poly.pdbx_seq_one_letter_code
_entity_poly.pdbx_strand_id
1 'polypeptide(L)'
;MLTVTGLRKRWGPVQALDGFDLRIEPGEVCGLIGHNGAGKTTFARIVAGLEHPDAGTVVAAGTNLTTAPRSARRLIGLAPQELALYPTATLRENLRLYGGLAGLRRTELRAELAAAAEALALTDVLDRPIATLSGGQQRRAQAATVLLPRPRVLLLDEPTVGADPTTREALLRLVRTRADEGAAICYTTHYLPELEHLDATLAVAASGRVIARGNRADLLDGLPGEVTVTFTGAVPDHLAQPSTPPGELRFSAADPAQALARLLRDLGPDTAKVRTAAIREPSLDDLYRSLAETHDAA
;
A
#
# COMPACT_ATOMS: atom_id res chain seq x y z
N MET A 1 -1.75 18.09 0.56
CA MET A 1 -1.89 17.69 -0.84
C MET A 1 -0.53 17.39 -1.42
N LEU A 2 -0.41 16.25 -2.08
CA LEU A 2 0.70 15.90 -2.97
C LEU A 2 0.17 15.85 -4.41
N THR A 3 0.86 16.49 -5.33
CA THR A 3 0.56 16.40 -6.77
C THR A 3 1.83 16.10 -7.53
N VAL A 4 1.80 15.02 -8.29
CA VAL A 4 2.90 14.56 -9.14
C VAL A 4 2.38 14.54 -10.56
N THR A 5 3.09 15.17 -11.49
CA THR A 5 2.63 15.32 -12.87
C THR A 5 3.73 14.96 -13.85
N GLY A 6 3.44 14.00 -14.73
CA GLY A 6 4.29 13.60 -15.84
C GLY A 6 5.69 13.11 -15.43
N LEU A 7 5.81 12.48 -14.25
CA LEU A 7 7.11 12.13 -13.70
C LEU A 7 7.79 11.05 -14.53
N ARG A 8 9.02 11.31 -14.96
CA ARG A 8 9.85 10.36 -15.71
C ARG A 8 11.18 10.13 -15.03
N LYS A 9 11.64 8.90 -15.05
CA LYS A 9 12.96 8.51 -14.53
C LYS A 9 13.50 7.30 -15.25
N ARG A 10 14.76 7.40 -15.68
CA ARG A 10 15.48 6.32 -16.33
C ARG A 10 16.73 5.94 -15.53
N TRP A 11 16.99 4.66 -15.43
CA TRP A 11 18.19 4.09 -14.84
C TRP A 11 18.93 3.25 -15.90
N GLY A 12 19.91 3.84 -16.56
CA GLY A 12 20.55 3.20 -17.71
C GLY A 12 19.52 2.81 -18.77
N PRO A 13 19.36 1.53 -19.12
CA PRO A 13 18.39 1.08 -20.11
C PRO A 13 16.95 1.00 -19.56
N VAL A 14 16.77 1.01 -18.23
CA VAL A 14 15.46 0.76 -17.59
C VAL A 14 14.68 2.06 -17.41
N GLN A 15 13.49 2.14 -18.00
CA GLN A 15 12.51 3.21 -17.75
C GLN A 15 11.74 2.87 -16.48
N ALA A 16 12.11 3.48 -15.36
CA ALA A 16 11.50 3.21 -14.06
C ALA A 16 10.19 3.98 -13.85
N LEU A 17 10.09 5.22 -14.37
CA LEU A 17 8.87 6.01 -14.41
C LEU A 17 8.72 6.61 -15.82
N ASP A 18 7.50 6.53 -16.37
CA ASP A 18 7.21 6.99 -17.73
C ASP A 18 5.89 7.76 -17.81
N GLY A 19 5.88 8.96 -17.25
CA GLY A 19 4.66 9.77 -17.16
C GLY A 19 3.79 9.34 -15.96
N PHE A 20 4.42 9.20 -14.79
CA PHE A 20 3.71 8.84 -13.55
C PHE A 20 2.97 10.06 -13.01
N ASP A 21 1.65 9.96 -12.94
CA ASP A 21 0.75 10.98 -12.41
C ASP A 21 0.07 10.46 -11.16
N LEU A 22 0.12 11.25 -10.07
CA LEU A 22 -0.57 10.89 -8.82
C LEU A 22 -0.94 12.14 -8.04
N ARG A 23 -2.18 12.19 -7.58
CA ARG A 23 -2.66 13.22 -6.66
C ARG A 23 -3.19 12.58 -5.40
N ILE A 24 -2.79 13.13 -4.24
CA ILE A 24 -3.26 12.72 -2.91
C ILE A 24 -3.70 13.99 -2.17
N GLU A 25 -4.95 14.02 -1.75
CA GLU A 25 -5.52 15.16 -1.04
C GLU A 25 -5.07 15.21 0.43
N PRO A 26 -5.18 16.37 1.10
CA PRO A 26 -5.01 16.44 2.55
C PRO A 26 -6.03 15.53 3.26
N GLY A 27 -5.57 14.72 4.20
CA GLY A 27 -6.41 13.76 4.91
C GLY A 27 -6.65 12.44 4.19
N GLU A 28 -6.17 12.31 2.97
CA GLU A 28 -6.29 11.10 2.20
C GLU A 28 -5.16 10.12 2.48
N VAL A 29 -5.53 8.83 2.66
CA VAL A 29 -4.60 7.71 2.55
C VAL A 29 -4.78 7.09 1.18
N CYS A 30 -3.72 7.10 0.39
CA CYS A 30 -3.67 6.48 -0.93
C CYS A 30 -2.80 5.23 -0.87
N GLY A 31 -3.39 4.07 -1.07
CA GLY A 31 -2.69 2.81 -1.27
C GLY A 31 -2.08 2.76 -2.67
N LEU A 32 -0.76 2.81 -2.77
CA LEU A 32 -0.06 2.65 -4.04
C LEU A 32 0.31 1.18 -4.22
N ILE A 33 -0.42 0.49 -5.07
CA ILE A 33 -0.24 -0.94 -5.35
C ILE A 33 0.35 -1.17 -6.74
N GLY A 34 1.01 -2.30 -6.91
CA GLY A 34 1.63 -2.67 -8.19
C GLY A 34 2.73 -3.70 -7.98
N HIS A 35 3.08 -4.46 -9.02
CA HIS A 35 4.15 -5.46 -8.95
C HIS A 35 5.54 -4.86 -8.70
N ASN A 36 6.50 -5.72 -8.42
CA ASN A 36 7.91 -5.33 -8.35
C ASN A 36 8.35 -4.77 -9.70
N GLY A 37 9.04 -3.64 -9.68
CA GLY A 37 9.42 -2.93 -10.91
C GLY A 37 8.37 -1.94 -11.43
N ALA A 38 7.17 -1.82 -10.84
CA ALA A 38 6.17 -0.83 -11.23
C ALA A 38 6.57 0.64 -11.00
N GLY A 39 7.73 0.90 -10.37
CA GLY A 39 8.24 2.25 -10.15
C GLY A 39 7.95 2.85 -8.77
N LYS A 40 7.26 2.14 -7.86
CA LYS A 40 6.84 2.64 -6.54
C LYS A 40 7.98 3.21 -5.71
N THR A 41 9.06 2.48 -5.55
CA THR A 41 10.24 2.92 -4.79
C THR A 41 10.95 4.09 -5.46
N THR A 42 11.06 4.11 -6.80
CA THR A 42 11.63 5.24 -7.55
C THR A 42 10.78 6.50 -7.37
N PHE A 43 9.45 6.37 -7.46
CA PHE A 43 8.50 7.44 -7.16
C PHE A 43 8.70 7.99 -5.74
N ALA A 44 8.73 7.12 -4.72
CA ALA A 44 8.90 7.52 -3.32
C ALA A 44 10.23 8.27 -3.10
N ARG A 45 11.34 7.78 -3.68
CA ARG A 45 12.67 8.43 -3.60
C ARG A 45 12.68 9.82 -4.25
N ILE A 46 12.01 9.99 -5.38
CA ILE A 46 11.92 11.29 -6.05
C ILE A 46 11.08 12.27 -5.23
N VAL A 47 9.90 11.84 -4.75
CA VAL A 47 9.04 12.70 -3.92
C VAL A 47 9.76 13.10 -2.63
N ALA A 48 10.53 12.21 -2.01
CA ALA A 48 11.37 12.51 -0.84
C ALA A 48 12.59 13.39 -1.17
N GLY A 49 12.86 13.65 -2.46
CA GLY A 49 14.02 14.44 -2.92
C GLY A 49 15.35 13.73 -2.73
N LEU A 50 15.34 12.39 -2.64
CA LEU A 50 16.54 11.56 -2.63
C LEU A 50 17.09 11.34 -4.04
N GLU A 51 16.21 11.47 -5.04
CA GLU A 51 16.53 11.33 -6.46
C GLU A 51 15.94 12.51 -7.24
N HIS A 52 16.53 12.81 -8.38
CA HIS A 52 16.02 13.81 -9.30
C HIS A 52 15.25 13.14 -10.44
N PRO A 53 14.06 13.64 -10.79
CA PRO A 53 13.37 13.16 -11.97
C PRO A 53 14.10 13.65 -13.24
N ASP A 54 13.93 12.92 -14.34
CA ASP A 54 14.43 13.35 -15.65
C ASP A 54 13.43 14.32 -16.32
N ALA A 55 12.13 14.20 -15.96
CA ALA A 55 11.07 15.12 -16.36
C ALA A 55 9.90 15.05 -15.38
N GLY A 56 8.97 16.00 -15.49
CA GLY A 56 7.80 16.11 -14.63
C GLY A 56 8.03 16.96 -13.39
N THR A 57 6.98 17.07 -12.56
CA THR A 57 7.00 17.95 -11.38
C THR A 57 6.39 17.24 -10.16
N VAL A 58 6.89 17.62 -8.99
CA VAL A 58 6.36 17.19 -7.68
C VAL A 58 6.01 18.44 -6.89
N VAL A 59 4.75 18.60 -6.51
CA VAL A 59 4.25 19.68 -5.67
C VAL A 59 3.70 19.11 -4.38
N ALA A 60 4.26 19.51 -3.23
CA ALA A 60 3.80 19.12 -1.90
C ALA A 60 3.43 20.35 -1.08
N ALA A 61 2.22 20.36 -0.52
CA ALA A 61 1.69 21.48 0.26
C ALA A 61 1.88 22.85 -0.41
N GLY A 62 1.67 22.92 -1.74
CA GLY A 62 1.84 24.14 -2.54
C GLY A 62 3.28 24.46 -2.94
N THR A 63 4.26 23.69 -2.51
CA THR A 63 5.69 23.89 -2.83
C THR A 63 6.14 22.94 -3.93
N ASN A 64 6.70 23.46 -5.02
CA ASN A 64 7.30 22.63 -6.07
C ASN A 64 8.65 22.08 -5.58
N LEU A 65 8.72 20.81 -5.26
CA LEU A 65 9.90 20.15 -4.71
C LEU A 65 10.99 19.90 -5.76
N THR A 66 10.64 19.91 -7.05
CA THR A 66 11.59 19.70 -8.14
C THR A 66 12.58 20.88 -8.25
N THR A 67 12.13 22.08 -7.88
CA THR A 67 12.93 23.31 -7.95
C THR A 67 13.20 23.95 -6.59
N ALA A 68 12.53 23.47 -5.53
CA ALA A 68 12.62 24.06 -4.21
C ALA A 68 13.96 23.78 -3.51
N PRO A 69 14.37 24.62 -2.58
CA PRO A 69 15.55 24.38 -1.77
C PRO A 69 15.36 23.14 -0.87
N ARG A 70 16.49 22.58 -0.41
CA ARG A 70 16.50 21.40 0.46
C ARG A 70 15.63 21.55 1.72
N SER A 71 15.39 22.77 2.19
CA SER A 71 14.51 23.06 3.33
C SER A 71 13.05 22.61 3.11
N ALA A 72 12.58 22.54 1.85
CA ALA A 72 11.24 22.05 1.54
C ALA A 72 11.05 20.55 1.82
N ARG A 73 12.14 19.80 1.93
CA ARG A 73 12.09 18.35 2.27
C ARG A 73 11.45 18.08 3.64
N ARG A 74 11.41 19.06 4.54
CA ARG A 74 10.68 18.96 5.82
C ARG A 74 9.18 18.71 5.67
N LEU A 75 8.62 19.00 4.49
CA LEU A 75 7.22 18.72 4.20
C LEU A 75 6.95 17.24 4.00
N ILE A 76 8.00 16.45 3.73
CA ILE A 76 7.91 15.04 3.35
C ILE A 76 8.54 14.17 4.44
N GLY A 77 7.80 13.14 4.86
CA GLY A 77 8.32 12.02 5.62
C GLY A 77 8.39 10.77 4.74
N LEU A 78 9.51 10.09 4.73
CA LEU A 78 9.68 8.81 4.04
C LEU A 78 10.14 7.73 5.02
N ALA A 79 9.34 6.68 5.18
CA ALA A 79 9.76 5.42 5.77
C ALA A 79 10.04 4.42 4.64
N PRO A 80 11.31 4.22 4.27
CA PRO A 80 11.67 3.29 3.21
C PRO A 80 11.55 1.83 3.69
N GLN A 81 11.49 0.90 2.75
CA GLN A 81 11.45 -0.53 3.05
C GLN A 81 12.70 -1.00 3.84
N GLU A 82 13.87 -0.46 3.54
CA GLU A 82 15.09 -0.73 4.31
C GLU A 82 15.16 0.10 5.59
N LEU A 83 15.79 -0.46 6.62
CA LEU A 83 15.98 0.25 7.89
C LEU A 83 16.97 1.41 7.71
N ALA A 84 16.49 2.64 7.92
CA ALA A 84 17.27 3.87 7.82
C ALA A 84 17.57 4.44 9.22
N LEU A 85 17.91 3.60 10.19
CA LEU A 85 18.25 3.96 11.55
C LEU A 85 19.73 3.74 11.82
N TYR A 86 20.31 4.54 12.71
CA TYR A 86 21.68 4.36 13.18
C TYR A 86 21.74 3.21 14.19
N PRO A 87 22.35 2.07 13.86
CA PRO A 87 22.22 0.84 14.65
C PRO A 87 22.93 0.92 16.01
N THR A 88 23.99 1.69 16.11
CA THR A 88 24.78 1.87 17.35
C THR A 88 24.21 2.93 18.28
N ALA A 89 23.35 3.82 17.78
CA ALA A 89 22.67 4.82 18.58
C ALA A 89 21.41 4.23 19.23
N THR A 90 21.01 4.78 20.37
CA THR A 90 19.76 4.43 21.03
C THR A 90 18.56 4.88 20.21
N LEU A 91 17.39 4.28 20.44
CA LEU A 91 16.15 4.72 19.82
C LEU A 91 15.87 6.20 20.11
N ARG A 92 16.08 6.63 21.37
CA ARG A 92 15.92 8.04 21.78
C ARG A 92 16.82 8.99 20.98
N GLU A 93 18.06 8.60 20.73
CA GLU A 93 19.00 9.39 19.93
C GLU A 93 18.59 9.46 18.47
N ASN A 94 18.14 8.36 17.89
CA ASN A 94 17.58 8.34 16.54
C ASN A 94 16.37 9.28 16.42
N LEU A 95 15.39 9.16 17.34
CA LEU A 95 14.19 10.02 17.34
C LEU A 95 14.56 11.51 17.50
N ARG A 96 15.52 11.83 18.37
CA ARG A 96 16.01 13.21 18.53
C ARG A 96 16.69 13.75 17.26
N LEU A 97 17.50 12.91 16.63
CA LEU A 97 18.18 13.28 15.38
C LEU A 97 17.17 13.61 14.28
N TYR A 98 16.26 12.68 14.00
CA TYR A 98 15.28 12.88 12.91
C TYR A 98 14.29 14.01 13.21
N GLY A 99 13.82 14.15 14.45
CA GLY A 99 12.98 15.27 14.84
C GLY A 99 13.72 16.62 14.76
N GLY A 100 15.00 16.65 15.14
CA GLY A 100 15.86 17.83 14.99
C GLY A 100 16.10 18.21 13.53
N LEU A 101 16.38 17.23 12.66
CA LEU A 101 16.53 17.45 11.21
C LEU A 101 15.24 17.96 10.58
N ALA A 102 14.09 17.53 11.07
CA ALA A 102 12.78 18.04 10.64
C ALA A 102 12.47 19.44 11.21
N GLY A 103 13.29 19.97 12.12
CA GLY A 103 13.19 21.33 12.65
C GLY A 103 12.27 21.47 13.87
N LEU A 104 11.95 20.38 14.57
CA LEU A 104 11.19 20.44 15.81
C LEU A 104 11.99 21.17 16.91
N ARG A 105 11.31 22.05 17.64
CA ARG A 105 11.89 22.72 18.82
C ARG A 105 12.03 21.71 19.96
N ARG A 106 12.95 21.93 20.87
CA ARG A 106 13.30 21.00 21.95
C ARG A 106 12.09 20.56 22.80
N THR A 107 11.16 21.47 23.08
CA THR A 107 9.94 21.19 23.84
C THR A 107 8.95 20.35 23.05
N GLU A 108 8.72 20.69 21.78
CA GLU A 108 7.87 19.94 20.83
C GLU A 108 8.43 18.54 20.61
N LEU A 109 9.73 18.45 20.33
CA LEU A 109 10.43 17.18 20.15
C LEU A 109 10.26 16.23 21.33
N ARG A 110 10.34 16.76 22.57
CA ARG A 110 10.17 15.94 23.76
C ARG A 110 8.75 15.38 23.89
N ALA A 111 7.74 16.20 23.61
CA ALA A 111 6.33 15.79 23.65
C ALA A 111 6.01 14.77 22.55
N GLU A 112 6.41 15.06 21.30
CA GLU A 112 6.15 14.16 20.16
C GLU A 112 6.89 12.83 20.32
N LEU A 113 8.13 12.85 20.84
CA LEU A 113 8.89 11.63 21.12
C LEU A 113 8.17 10.74 22.15
N ALA A 114 7.66 11.32 23.23
CA ALA A 114 6.93 10.57 24.23
C ALA A 114 5.65 9.97 23.64
N ALA A 115 4.86 10.77 22.91
CA ALA A 115 3.63 10.32 22.27
C ALA A 115 3.86 9.21 21.24
N ALA A 116 4.88 9.36 20.38
CA ALA A 116 5.21 8.34 19.37
C ALA A 116 5.71 7.04 20.02
N ALA A 117 6.53 7.15 21.08
CA ALA A 117 7.03 5.97 21.80
C ALA A 117 5.90 5.21 22.50
N GLU A 118 4.95 5.91 23.10
CA GLU A 118 3.76 5.32 23.73
C GLU A 118 2.87 4.65 22.68
N ALA A 119 2.49 5.38 21.62
CA ALA A 119 1.60 4.88 20.56
C ALA A 119 2.13 3.63 19.86
N LEU A 120 3.46 3.51 19.73
CA LEU A 120 4.12 2.38 19.06
C LEU A 120 4.71 1.35 20.05
N ALA A 121 4.36 1.41 21.34
CA ALA A 121 4.86 0.52 22.39
C ALA A 121 6.40 0.40 22.38
N LEU A 122 7.08 1.53 22.38
CA LEU A 122 8.55 1.65 22.34
C LEU A 122 9.13 2.29 23.60
N THR A 123 8.30 2.66 24.58
CA THR A 123 8.71 3.39 25.79
C THR A 123 9.82 2.66 26.54
N ASP A 124 9.68 1.34 26.72
CA ASP A 124 10.62 0.52 27.51
C ASP A 124 11.96 0.27 26.80
N VAL A 125 12.05 0.59 25.52
CA VAL A 125 13.25 0.35 24.70
C VAL A 125 13.92 1.65 24.21
N LEU A 126 13.45 2.80 24.66
CA LEU A 126 13.94 4.11 24.22
C LEU A 126 15.46 4.27 24.39
N ASP A 127 16.02 3.74 25.46
CA ASP A 127 17.44 3.90 25.81
C ASP A 127 18.29 2.70 25.37
N ARG A 128 17.72 1.81 24.54
CA ARG A 128 18.43 0.68 23.94
C ARG A 128 18.96 1.03 22.55
N PRO A 129 20.19 0.58 22.19
CA PRO A 129 20.71 0.67 20.82
C PRO A 129 19.80 -0.04 19.83
N ILE A 130 19.60 0.54 18.64
CA ILE A 130 18.73 -0.02 17.60
C ILE A 130 19.14 -1.46 17.24
N ALA A 131 20.43 -1.76 17.15
CA ALA A 131 20.93 -3.10 16.82
C ALA A 131 20.49 -4.19 17.83
N THR A 132 20.08 -3.82 19.05
CA THR A 132 19.62 -4.76 20.10
C THR A 132 18.11 -4.96 20.11
N LEU A 133 17.38 -4.25 19.25
CA LEU A 133 15.93 -4.34 19.15
C LEU A 133 15.54 -5.50 18.24
N SER A 134 14.36 -6.08 18.48
CA SER A 134 13.77 -7.05 17.54
C SER A 134 13.44 -6.38 16.20
N GLY A 135 13.32 -7.16 15.12
CA GLY A 135 12.96 -6.63 13.79
C GLY A 135 11.66 -5.81 13.82
N GLY A 136 10.64 -6.28 14.53
CA GLY A 136 9.39 -5.53 14.71
C GLY A 136 9.58 -4.22 15.48
N GLN A 137 10.41 -4.21 16.55
CA GLN A 137 10.76 -2.98 17.27
C GLN A 137 11.53 -2.00 16.38
N GLN A 138 12.45 -2.48 15.56
CA GLN A 138 13.19 -1.64 14.61
C GLN A 138 12.26 -1.01 13.56
N ARG A 139 11.28 -1.76 13.04
CA ARG A 139 10.27 -1.25 12.11
C ARG A 139 9.39 -0.17 12.75
N ARG A 140 8.92 -0.41 13.97
CA ARG A 140 8.18 0.60 14.74
C ARG A 140 9.02 1.85 15.00
N ALA A 141 10.28 1.66 15.36
CA ALA A 141 11.23 2.74 15.58
C ALA A 141 11.41 3.60 14.31
N GLN A 142 11.54 2.96 13.14
CA GLN A 142 11.61 3.67 11.86
C GLN A 142 10.32 4.44 11.56
N ALA A 143 9.16 3.84 11.75
CA ALA A 143 7.89 4.55 11.60
C ALA A 143 7.80 5.75 12.55
N ALA A 144 8.24 5.60 13.82
CA ALA A 144 8.29 6.69 14.77
C ALA A 144 9.12 7.88 14.29
N THR A 145 10.30 7.66 13.68
CA THR A 145 11.15 8.76 13.19
C THR A 145 10.50 9.59 12.10
N VAL A 146 9.60 9.00 11.32
CA VAL A 146 8.92 9.64 10.17
C VAL A 146 7.61 10.30 10.60
N LEU A 147 6.89 9.68 11.53
CA LEU A 147 5.59 10.16 12.00
C LEU A 147 5.72 11.28 13.05
N LEU A 148 6.79 11.26 13.84
CA LEU A 148 7.07 12.22 14.91
C LEU A 148 7.13 13.68 14.43
N PRO A 149 7.77 14.03 13.29
CA PRO A 149 7.83 15.41 12.80
C PRO A 149 6.52 15.98 12.26
N ARG A 150 5.45 15.19 12.17
CA ARG A 150 4.16 15.57 11.57
C ARG A 150 4.28 16.19 10.17
N PRO A 151 4.91 15.51 9.21
CA PRO A 151 5.05 16.05 7.87
C PRO A 151 3.70 16.19 7.18
N ARG A 152 3.62 17.08 6.18
CA ARG A 152 2.40 17.29 5.38
C ARG A 152 2.14 16.19 4.37
N VAL A 153 3.18 15.48 3.98
CA VAL A 153 3.10 14.31 3.09
C VAL A 153 3.90 13.17 3.72
N LEU A 154 3.30 12.01 3.79
CA LEU A 154 3.93 10.78 4.28
C LEU A 154 4.00 9.75 3.16
N LEU A 155 5.17 9.16 3.00
CA LEU A 155 5.42 8.02 2.12
C LEU A 155 5.86 6.86 3.00
N LEU A 156 5.05 5.83 3.08
CA LEU A 156 5.27 4.66 3.92
C LEU A 156 5.40 3.43 3.02
N ASP A 157 6.64 2.92 2.88
CA ASP A 157 6.94 1.79 2.00
C ASP A 157 7.01 0.50 2.83
N GLU A 158 5.93 -0.28 2.78
CA GLU A 158 5.74 -1.55 3.51
C GLU A 158 6.05 -1.45 5.02
N PRO A 159 5.46 -0.49 5.75
CA PRO A 159 5.91 -0.16 7.10
C PRO A 159 5.59 -1.24 8.15
N THR A 160 4.72 -2.20 7.83
CA THR A 160 4.25 -3.27 8.72
C THR A 160 4.87 -4.63 8.44
N VAL A 161 5.77 -4.74 7.45
CA VAL A 161 6.45 -6.01 7.14
C VAL A 161 7.17 -6.54 8.37
N GLY A 162 6.86 -7.80 8.75
CA GLY A 162 7.43 -8.43 9.94
C GLY A 162 6.88 -7.94 11.28
N ALA A 163 5.83 -7.10 11.26
CA ALA A 163 5.14 -6.69 12.48
C ALA A 163 4.12 -7.75 12.92
N ASP A 164 4.02 -7.98 14.23
CA ASP A 164 2.95 -8.75 14.83
C ASP A 164 1.58 -8.03 14.68
N PRO A 165 0.44 -8.72 14.84
CA PRO A 165 -0.89 -8.11 14.66
C PRO A 165 -1.12 -6.86 15.51
N THR A 166 -0.71 -6.87 16.78
CA THR A 166 -0.90 -5.75 17.71
C THR A 166 -0.08 -4.53 17.26
N THR A 167 1.16 -4.76 16.86
CA THR A 167 2.06 -3.73 16.31
C THR A 167 1.50 -3.13 15.03
N ARG A 168 1.02 -3.98 14.11
CA ARG A 168 0.40 -3.55 12.86
C ARG A 168 -0.78 -2.63 13.12
N GLU A 169 -1.69 -3.05 13.98
CA GLU A 169 -2.88 -2.27 14.33
C GLU A 169 -2.52 -0.90 14.95
N ALA A 170 -1.54 -0.86 15.87
CA ALA A 170 -1.07 0.38 16.47
C ALA A 170 -0.50 1.35 15.42
N LEU A 171 0.27 0.82 14.44
CA LEU A 171 0.81 1.61 13.35
C LEU A 171 -0.30 2.15 12.44
N LEU A 172 -1.26 1.31 12.05
CA LEU A 172 -2.39 1.73 11.20
C LEU A 172 -3.22 2.82 11.88
N ARG A 173 -3.50 2.70 13.19
CA ARG A 173 -4.17 3.76 13.95
C ARG A 173 -3.40 5.08 13.90
N LEU A 174 -2.07 5.04 14.08
CA LEU A 174 -1.26 6.25 14.03
C LEU A 174 -1.22 6.86 12.63
N VAL A 175 -1.14 6.05 11.59
CA VAL A 175 -1.25 6.50 10.18
C VAL A 175 -2.60 7.18 9.95
N ARG A 176 -3.70 6.59 10.40
CA ARG A 176 -5.04 7.20 10.29
C ARG A 176 -5.12 8.52 11.04
N THR A 177 -4.61 8.59 12.27
CA THR A 177 -4.54 9.84 13.04
C THR A 177 -3.80 10.93 12.26
N ARG A 178 -2.68 10.62 11.60
CA ARG A 178 -1.95 11.60 10.78
C ARG A 178 -2.73 12.05 9.55
N ALA A 179 -3.50 11.15 8.94
CA ALA A 179 -4.42 11.52 7.86
C ALA A 179 -5.51 12.48 8.38
N ASP A 180 -6.15 12.16 9.49
CA ASP A 180 -7.19 12.99 10.11
C ASP A 180 -6.67 14.38 10.51
N GLU A 181 -5.39 14.51 10.84
CA GLU A 181 -4.68 15.78 11.06
C GLU A 181 -4.36 16.53 9.75
N GLY A 182 -4.71 15.97 8.58
CA GLY A 182 -4.58 16.60 7.28
C GLY A 182 -3.30 16.24 6.51
N ALA A 183 -2.55 15.22 6.92
CA ALA A 183 -1.45 14.72 6.11
C ALA A 183 -1.98 14.00 4.86
N ALA A 184 -1.30 14.18 3.72
CA ALA A 184 -1.51 13.36 2.53
C ALA A 184 -0.58 12.15 2.61
N ILE A 185 -1.13 10.93 2.58
CA ILE A 185 -0.37 9.72 2.85
C ILE A 185 -0.37 8.80 1.63
N CYS A 186 0.82 8.44 1.15
CA CYS A 186 1.03 7.35 0.21
C CYS A 186 1.53 6.13 0.98
N TYR A 187 0.76 5.06 0.92
CA TYR A 187 1.01 3.83 1.66
C TYR A 187 1.19 2.67 0.68
N THR A 188 2.35 2.01 0.70
CA THR A 188 2.54 0.78 -0.07
C THR A 188 2.45 -0.43 0.84
N THR A 189 1.80 -1.47 0.39
CA THR A 189 1.73 -2.76 1.08
C THR A 189 1.38 -3.87 0.09
N HIS A 190 1.79 -5.09 0.41
CA HIS A 190 1.30 -6.31 -0.23
C HIS A 190 0.14 -6.95 0.55
N TYR A 191 -0.19 -6.42 1.73
CA TYR A 191 -1.27 -6.92 2.57
C TYR A 191 -2.48 -6.01 2.50
N LEU A 192 -3.38 -6.28 1.54
CA LEU A 192 -4.54 -5.45 1.21
C LEU A 192 -5.48 -5.11 2.37
N PRO A 193 -5.70 -5.99 3.37
CA PRO A 193 -6.52 -5.65 4.53
C PRO A 193 -6.06 -4.40 5.30
N GLU A 194 -4.79 -4.00 5.18
CA GLU A 194 -4.31 -2.73 5.75
C GLU A 194 -4.93 -1.52 5.07
N LEU A 195 -5.07 -1.57 3.75
CA LEU A 195 -5.68 -0.49 2.97
C LEU A 195 -7.17 -0.37 3.26
N GLU A 196 -7.85 -1.49 3.50
CA GLU A 196 -9.24 -1.52 3.95
C GLU A 196 -9.39 -0.91 5.35
N HIS A 197 -8.52 -1.30 6.29
CA HIS A 197 -8.49 -0.74 7.66
C HIS A 197 -8.23 0.78 7.65
N LEU A 198 -7.44 1.27 6.72
CA LEU A 198 -7.12 2.68 6.54
C LEU A 198 -8.19 3.46 5.75
N ASP A 199 -9.24 2.82 5.26
CA ASP A 199 -10.20 3.41 4.31
C ASP A 199 -9.47 4.13 3.16
N ALA A 200 -8.49 3.43 2.60
CA ALA A 200 -7.58 4.00 1.62
C ALA A 200 -8.21 4.00 0.22
N THR A 201 -8.03 5.09 -0.50
CA THR A 201 -8.18 5.08 -1.96
C THR A 201 -7.00 4.33 -2.57
N LEU A 202 -7.15 3.85 -3.78
CA LEU A 202 -6.15 3.03 -4.45
C LEU A 202 -5.59 3.72 -5.69
N ALA A 203 -4.29 3.56 -5.91
CA ALA A 203 -3.61 3.87 -7.16
C ALA A 203 -2.86 2.61 -7.61
N VAL A 204 -3.21 2.11 -8.79
CA VAL A 204 -2.57 0.92 -9.38
C VAL A 204 -1.44 1.39 -10.29
N ALA A 205 -0.22 0.96 -10.00
CA ALA A 205 0.96 1.30 -10.78
C ALA A 205 1.42 0.09 -11.61
N ALA A 206 1.69 0.33 -12.89
CA ALA A 206 2.32 -0.63 -13.78
C ALA A 206 3.25 0.10 -14.76
N SER A 207 4.37 -0.52 -15.12
CA SER A 207 5.31 -0.01 -16.14
C SER A 207 5.66 1.48 -15.96
N GLY A 208 5.82 1.92 -14.70
CA GLY A 208 6.19 3.30 -14.38
C GLY A 208 5.07 4.33 -14.55
N ARG A 209 3.80 3.91 -14.61
CA ARG A 209 2.62 4.77 -14.73
C ARG A 209 1.56 4.39 -13.69
N VAL A 210 0.67 5.31 -13.33
CA VAL A 210 -0.58 4.98 -12.65
C VAL A 210 -1.63 4.66 -13.71
N ILE A 211 -2.11 3.42 -13.71
CA ILE A 211 -3.04 2.90 -14.73
C ILE A 211 -4.49 2.87 -14.27
N ALA A 212 -4.72 2.93 -12.96
CA ALA A 212 -6.06 3.05 -12.39
C ALA A 212 -6.01 3.81 -11.06
N ARG A 213 -7.08 4.53 -10.71
CA ARG A 213 -7.20 5.35 -9.51
C ARG A 213 -8.66 5.40 -9.07
N GLY A 214 -8.94 5.13 -7.80
CA GLY A 214 -10.31 5.17 -7.27
C GLY A 214 -10.41 4.53 -5.88
N ASN A 215 -11.61 4.40 -5.35
CA ASN A 215 -11.84 3.53 -4.22
C ASN A 215 -11.88 2.06 -4.67
N ARG A 216 -11.80 1.13 -3.71
CA ARG A 216 -11.77 -0.30 -4.03
C ARG A 216 -13.02 -0.75 -4.79
N ALA A 217 -14.19 -0.28 -4.37
CA ALA A 217 -15.45 -0.68 -4.98
C ALA A 217 -15.51 -0.25 -6.45
N ASP A 218 -15.18 1.01 -6.75
CA ASP A 218 -15.17 1.54 -8.12
C ASP A 218 -14.17 0.81 -9.01
N LEU A 219 -13.00 0.44 -8.47
CA LEU A 219 -11.96 -0.24 -9.24
C LEU A 219 -12.26 -1.72 -9.51
N LEU A 220 -13.07 -2.35 -8.67
CA LEU A 220 -13.49 -3.75 -8.85
C LEU A 220 -14.84 -3.87 -9.55
N ASP A 221 -15.55 -2.75 -9.73
CA ASP A 221 -16.84 -2.74 -10.40
C ASP A 221 -16.69 -3.25 -11.87
N GLY A 222 -17.60 -4.15 -12.24
CA GLY A 222 -17.58 -4.77 -13.56
C GLY A 222 -16.55 -5.88 -13.75
N LEU A 223 -15.66 -6.14 -12.78
CA LEU A 223 -14.78 -7.31 -12.84
C LEU A 223 -15.56 -8.58 -12.50
N PRO A 224 -15.35 -9.69 -13.24
CA PRO A 224 -16.00 -10.94 -12.92
C PRO A 224 -15.47 -11.55 -11.62
N GLY A 225 -16.38 -11.98 -10.76
CA GLY A 225 -16.06 -12.85 -9.66
C GLY A 225 -16.01 -14.31 -10.10
N GLU A 226 -15.62 -15.20 -9.19
CA GLU A 226 -15.46 -16.64 -9.46
C GLU A 226 -16.44 -17.46 -8.65
N VAL A 227 -17.04 -18.44 -9.28
CA VAL A 227 -17.87 -19.48 -8.65
C VAL A 227 -17.11 -20.79 -8.68
N THR A 228 -16.96 -21.42 -7.52
CA THR A 228 -16.36 -22.76 -7.38
C THR A 228 -17.39 -23.68 -6.73
N VAL A 229 -17.71 -24.79 -7.40
CA VAL A 229 -18.60 -25.83 -6.85
C VAL A 229 -17.87 -27.16 -6.86
N THR A 230 -17.82 -27.82 -5.70
CA THR A 230 -17.25 -29.17 -5.60
C THR A 230 -18.34 -30.19 -5.44
N PHE A 231 -18.15 -31.33 -6.07
CA PHE A 231 -19.14 -32.44 -6.09
C PHE A 231 -18.61 -33.66 -5.34
N THR A 232 -19.52 -34.45 -4.80
CA THR A 232 -19.23 -35.80 -4.27
C THR A 232 -19.14 -36.75 -5.48
N GLY A 233 -17.94 -36.89 -6.07
CA GLY A 233 -17.72 -37.67 -7.30
C GLY A 233 -17.43 -36.78 -8.49
N ALA A 234 -17.75 -37.25 -9.70
CA ALA A 234 -17.52 -36.49 -10.92
C ALA A 234 -18.49 -35.30 -11.09
N VAL A 235 -18.04 -34.23 -11.77
CA VAL A 235 -18.92 -33.16 -12.26
C VAL A 235 -19.93 -33.78 -13.23
N PRO A 236 -21.22 -33.41 -13.18
CA PRO A 236 -22.21 -33.89 -14.18
C PRO A 236 -21.71 -33.59 -15.60
N ASP A 237 -21.87 -34.57 -16.53
CA ASP A 237 -21.30 -34.53 -17.88
C ASP A 237 -21.66 -33.27 -18.68
N HIS A 238 -22.88 -32.75 -18.48
CA HIS A 238 -23.37 -31.54 -19.18
C HIS A 238 -22.69 -30.25 -18.66
N LEU A 239 -21.97 -30.30 -17.55
CA LEU A 239 -21.22 -29.15 -16.94
C LEU A 239 -19.71 -29.39 -16.98
N ALA A 240 -19.25 -30.57 -17.38
CA ALA A 240 -17.83 -30.90 -17.38
C ALA A 240 -17.06 -30.01 -18.36
N GLN A 241 -15.99 -29.40 -17.87
CA GLN A 241 -15.05 -28.60 -18.68
C GLN A 241 -13.68 -29.29 -18.73
N PRO A 242 -12.97 -29.26 -19.88
CA PRO A 242 -11.71 -29.96 -20.05
C PRO A 242 -10.58 -29.55 -19.10
N SER A 243 -10.69 -28.38 -18.45
CA SER A 243 -9.63 -27.77 -17.67
C SER A 243 -9.82 -27.80 -16.14
N THR A 244 -10.92 -28.38 -15.65
CA THR A 244 -11.21 -28.42 -14.22
C THR A 244 -10.72 -29.70 -13.54
N PRO A 245 -10.25 -29.64 -12.28
CA PRO A 245 -9.92 -30.84 -11.50
C PRO A 245 -11.12 -31.78 -11.40
N PRO A 246 -10.91 -33.08 -11.30
CA PRO A 246 -11.99 -34.04 -11.12
C PRO A 246 -12.86 -33.67 -9.91
N GLY A 247 -14.19 -33.57 -10.13
CA GLY A 247 -15.13 -33.21 -9.07
C GLY A 247 -15.23 -31.74 -8.70
N GLU A 248 -14.58 -30.84 -9.45
CA GLU A 248 -14.66 -29.39 -9.25
C GLU A 248 -15.17 -28.72 -10.53
N LEU A 249 -16.09 -27.77 -10.39
CA LEU A 249 -16.54 -26.87 -11.44
C LEU A 249 -16.16 -25.45 -11.03
N ARG A 250 -15.42 -24.76 -11.89
CA ARG A 250 -14.97 -23.37 -11.64
C ARG A 250 -15.25 -22.53 -12.87
N PHE A 251 -15.86 -21.35 -12.67
CA PHE A 251 -16.13 -20.42 -13.76
C PHE A 251 -16.26 -18.99 -13.25
N SER A 252 -15.99 -18.02 -14.12
CA SER A 252 -16.13 -16.60 -13.82
C SER A 252 -17.50 -16.09 -14.24
N ALA A 253 -18.06 -15.14 -13.48
CA ALA A 253 -19.32 -14.49 -13.78
C ALA A 253 -19.33 -13.03 -13.30
N ALA A 254 -19.99 -12.16 -14.06
CA ALA A 254 -20.16 -10.75 -13.67
C ALA A 254 -20.98 -10.61 -12.37
N ASP A 255 -21.97 -11.47 -12.18
CA ASP A 255 -22.72 -11.62 -10.91
C ASP A 255 -22.59 -13.09 -10.46
N PRO A 256 -21.58 -13.41 -9.63
CA PRO A 256 -21.34 -14.78 -9.21
C PRO A 256 -22.44 -15.34 -8.33
N ALA A 257 -23.14 -14.50 -7.56
CA ALA A 257 -24.26 -14.95 -6.71
C ALA A 257 -25.45 -15.41 -7.58
N GLN A 258 -25.80 -14.61 -8.59
CA GLN A 258 -26.85 -14.97 -9.53
C GLN A 258 -26.47 -16.19 -10.38
N ALA A 259 -25.20 -16.27 -10.80
CA ALA A 259 -24.67 -17.39 -11.57
C ALA A 259 -24.72 -18.71 -10.77
N LEU A 260 -24.31 -18.68 -9.50
CA LEU A 260 -24.43 -19.84 -8.59
C LEU A 260 -25.89 -20.25 -8.39
N ALA A 261 -26.79 -19.28 -8.16
CA ALA A 261 -28.22 -19.55 -7.99
C ALA A 261 -28.86 -20.16 -9.25
N ARG A 262 -28.43 -19.76 -10.46
CA ARG A 262 -28.84 -20.41 -11.72
C ARG A 262 -28.30 -21.84 -11.80
N LEU A 263 -27.00 -22.01 -11.58
CA LEU A 263 -26.36 -23.33 -11.62
C LEU A 263 -27.05 -24.34 -10.69
N LEU A 264 -27.33 -23.95 -9.44
CA LEU A 264 -27.99 -24.84 -8.46
C LEU A 264 -29.43 -25.23 -8.89
N ARG A 265 -30.13 -24.32 -9.58
CA ARG A 265 -31.46 -24.64 -10.17
C ARG A 265 -31.33 -25.60 -11.36
N ASP A 266 -30.37 -25.37 -12.22
CA ASP A 266 -30.17 -26.16 -13.45
C ASP A 266 -29.65 -27.57 -13.14
N LEU A 267 -28.93 -27.76 -12.00
CA LEU A 267 -28.52 -29.08 -11.49
C LEU A 267 -29.71 -29.98 -11.12
N GLY A 268 -30.85 -29.41 -10.74
CA GLY A 268 -32.03 -30.22 -10.37
C GLY A 268 -31.70 -31.28 -9.32
N PRO A 269 -31.92 -32.59 -9.62
CA PRO A 269 -31.62 -33.69 -8.70
C PRO A 269 -30.12 -33.81 -8.36
N ASP A 270 -29.24 -33.41 -9.27
CA ASP A 270 -27.78 -33.46 -9.09
C ASP A 270 -27.26 -32.48 -8.02
N THR A 271 -28.11 -31.54 -7.57
CA THR A 271 -27.78 -30.66 -6.43
C THR A 271 -27.42 -31.44 -5.17
N ALA A 272 -28.00 -32.64 -5.01
CA ALA A 272 -27.66 -33.54 -3.91
C ALA A 272 -26.18 -34.01 -3.93
N LYS A 273 -25.51 -33.93 -5.07
CA LYS A 273 -24.10 -34.28 -5.22
C LYS A 273 -23.17 -33.10 -4.89
N VAL A 274 -23.70 -31.89 -4.72
CA VAL A 274 -22.90 -30.71 -4.35
C VAL A 274 -22.38 -30.88 -2.92
N ARG A 275 -21.06 -30.83 -2.79
CA ARG A 275 -20.37 -30.91 -1.50
C ARG A 275 -20.15 -29.52 -0.91
N THR A 276 -19.60 -28.58 -1.72
CA THR A 276 -19.42 -27.18 -1.33
C THR A 276 -19.71 -26.28 -2.52
N ALA A 277 -20.17 -25.07 -2.22
CA ALA A 277 -20.27 -24.00 -3.19
C ALA A 277 -19.66 -22.74 -2.56
N ALA A 278 -18.80 -22.08 -3.27
CA ALA A 278 -18.11 -20.87 -2.85
C ALA A 278 -18.19 -19.80 -3.93
N ILE A 279 -18.36 -18.58 -3.49
CA ILE A 279 -18.26 -17.38 -4.33
C ILE A 279 -17.01 -16.65 -3.89
N ARG A 280 -16.18 -16.28 -4.85
CA ARG A 280 -15.06 -15.35 -4.66
C ARG A 280 -15.37 -14.07 -5.41
N GLU A 281 -15.50 -12.98 -4.68
CA GLU A 281 -15.60 -11.67 -5.27
C GLU A 281 -14.30 -11.30 -5.98
N PRO A 282 -14.34 -10.38 -6.98
CA PRO A 282 -13.14 -9.92 -7.66
C PRO A 282 -12.17 -9.29 -6.67
N SER A 283 -10.90 -9.56 -6.86
CA SER A 283 -9.80 -9.09 -6.03
C SER A 283 -8.96 -8.05 -6.76
N LEU A 284 -8.10 -7.35 -6.04
CA LEU A 284 -7.13 -6.44 -6.66
C LEU A 284 -6.13 -7.17 -7.56
N ASP A 285 -5.88 -8.47 -7.33
CA ASP A 285 -5.08 -9.29 -8.24
C ASP A 285 -5.79 -9.53 -9.57
N ASP A 286 -7.12 -9.67 -9.54
CA ASP A 286 -7.93 -9.80 -10.75
C ASP A 286 -7.96 -8.48 -11.53
N LEU A 287 -8.09 -7.35 -10.84
CA LEU A 287 -7.94 -6.01 -11.44
C LEU A 287 -6.57 -5.88 -12.12
N TYR A 288 -5.52 -6.25 -11.42
CA TYR A 288 -4.17 -6.13 -11.94
C TYR A 288 -3.97 -6.97 -13.21
N ARG A 289 -4.46 -8.21 -13.22
CA ARG A 289 -4.41 -9.09 -14.40
C ARG A 289 -5.18 -8.50 -15.58
N SER A 290 -6.40 -8.02 -15.35
CA SER A 290 -7.23 -7.41 -16.39
C SER A 290 -6.58 -6.18 -17.02
N LEU A 291 -5.93 -5.34 -16.19
CA LEU A 291 -5.23 -4.14 -16.66
C LEU A 291 -3.92 -4.48 -17.39
N ALA A 292 -3.20 -5.53 -16.95
CA ALA A 292 -1.99 -5.99 -17.63
C ALA A 292 -2.30 -6.55 -19.02
N GLU A 293 -3.35 -7.38 -19.16
CA GLU A 293 -3.80 -7.92 -20.44
C GLU A 293 -4.24 -6.82 -21.41
N THR A 294 -4.89 -5.77 -20.91
CA THR A 294 -5.30 -4.62 -21.73
C THR A 294 -4.10 -3.78 -22.18
N HIS A 295 -3.03 -3.74 -21.41
CA HIS A 295 -1.85 -2.92 -21.71
C HIS A 295 -0.86 -3.63 -22.65
N ASP A 296 -0.79 -4.96 -22.62
CA ASP A 296 0.02 -5.78 -23.53
C ASP A 296 -0.65 -5.92 -24.92
N ALA A 297 -1.94 -5.62 -25.02
CA ALA A 297 -2.71 -5.67 -26.27
C ALA A 297 -2.78 -4.33 -27.04
N ALA A 298 -2.22 -3.25 -26.48
CA ALA A 298 -2.21 -1.89 -27.05
C ALA A 298 -0.79 -1.45 -27.44
#